data_83428c2cb0674404b9cf5d483988474f
#
_entry.id   83428c2cb0674404b9cf5d483988474f
#
_cell.length_a   1.000
_cell.length_b   1.000
_cell.length_c   1.000
_cell.angle_alpha   90.00
_cell.angle_beta   90.00
_cell.angle_gamma   90.00
#
_symmetry.space_group_name_H-M   'P 1'
#
loop_
_entity.id
_entity.type
_entity.pdbx_description
1 polymer ?
#
loop_
_entity_poly.entity_id
_entity_poly.type
_entity_poly.pdbx_seq_one_letter_code
_entity_poly.pdbx_strand_id
1 'polypeptide(L)'
;MLKSHYYEGKVEAGCDEAGRGCLAGSVYAAAVILPEDYQNELLNDSKQLTEKRRYELREIIQRDAVAWAVGIVTPEEIDKINILNASILAMHRALDQLNVRPEAIIVDGNRFKPWTPPLTPPRKGAGNADKVPYTTIVKGDGKYLSIAAASILAKTYRDDYMNALAKEYPQYDWISNKGYPTKKHREAIHQYGITPYHRKSYNLLGDGQLSLEFEP
;
A
#
# COMPACT_ATOMS: atom_id res chain seq x y z
N MET A 1 20.72 -8.16 8.41
CA MET A 1 20.54 -7.94 6.96
C MET A 1 19.25 -8.61 6.52
N LEU A 2 18.42 -7.97 5.71
CA LEU A 2 17.22 -8.57 5.16
C LEU A 2 17.57 -9.67 4.15
N LYS A 3 16.67 -10.69 4.03
CA LYS A 3 16.85 -11.75 3.04
C LYS A 3 16.48 -11.24 1.65
N SER A 4 17.19 -11.69 0.62
CA SER A 4 16.91 -11.34 -0.78
C SER A 4 15.59 -11.99 -1.25
N HIS A 5 15.40 -13.28 -0.97
CA HIS A 5 14.27 -14.08 -1.47
C HIS A 5 13.69 -15.02 -0.41
N TYR A 6 12.43 -15.37 -0.60
CA TYR A 6 11.74 -16.48 0.05
C TYR A 6 11.69 -17.71 -0.88
N TYR A 7 11.39 -17.48 -2.17
CA TYR A 7 11.35 -18.51 -3.21
C TYR A 7 12.61 -18.43 -4.06
N GLU A 8 13.60 -19.29 -3.75
CA GLU A 8 14.87 -19.34 -4.49
C GLU A 8 14.64 -19.72 -5.97
N GLY A 9 15.39 -19.10 -6.87
CA GLY A 9 15.35 -19.35 -8.31
C GLY A 9 14.05 -18.96 -9.01
N LYS A 10 13.22 -18.09 -8.39
CA LYS A 10 11.98 -17.58 -8.99
C LYS A 10 12.00 -16.07 -9.11
N VAL A 11 11.34 -15.56 -10.13
CA VAL A 11 10.99 -14.14 -10.22
C VAL A 11 9.95 -13.82 -9.14
N GLU A 12 10.43 -13.31 -8.00
CA GLU A 12 9.61 -13.07 -6.81
C GLU A 12 9.22 -11.60 -6.69
N ALA A 13 7.92 -11.33 -6.50
CA ALA A 13 7.42 -10.00 -6.15
C ALA A 13 7.13 -9.89 -4.66
N GLY A 14 7.66 -8.85 -4.00
CA GLY A 14 7.28 -8.44 -2.66
C GLY A 14 6.18 -7.40 -2.69
N CYS A 15 5.16 -7.52 -1.82
CA CYS A 15 4.04 -6.60 -1.71
C CYS A 15 3.84 -6.09 -0.29
N ASP A 16 3.52 -4.81 -0.17
CA ASP A 16 3.11 -4.16 1.08
C ASP A 16 2.15 -3.00 0.81
N GLU A 17 1.42 -2.55 1.85
CA GLU A 17 0.46 -1.44 1.76
C GLU A 17 0.71 -0.33 2.78
N ALA A 18 0.21 0.86 2.47
CA ALA A 18 0.22 2.04 3.34
C ALA A 18 -1.17 2.67 3.46
N GLY A 19 -1.51 3.14 4.65
CA GLY A 19 -2.72 3.92 4.88
C GLY A 19 -3.94 3.15 5.37
N ARG A 20 -3.83 1.92 5.85
CA ARG A 20 -4.97 1.14 6.36
C ARG A 20 -5.72 1.81 7.51
N GLY A 21 -5.00 2.29 8.52
CA GLY A 21 -5.59 2.88 9.73
C GLY A 21 -5.98 4.36 9.61
N CYS A 22 -5.95 4.96 8.44
CA CYS A 22 -6.24 6.37 8.23
C CYS A 22 -7.73 6.63 8.11
N LEU A 23 -8.22 7.75 8.67
CA LEU A 23 -9.60 8.21 8.54
C LEU A 23 -9.87 8.81 7.16
N ALA A 24 -8.83 9.28 6.47
CA ALA A 24 -8.92 9.94 5.18
C ALA A 24 -7.83 9.46 4.21
N GLY A 25 -8.12 9.58 2.93
CA GLY A 25 -7.25 9.26 1.82
C GLY A 25 -7.29 7.80 1.40
N SER A 26 -6.80 7.56 0.19
CA SER A 26 -6.72 6.24 -0.43
C SER A 26 -5.76 5.30 0.31
N VAL A 27 -5.96 4.00 0.16
CA VAL A 27 -4.93 3.00 0.47
C VAL A 27 -4.05 2.80 -0.75
N TYR A 28 -2.75 2.74 -0.51
CA TYR A 28 -1.72 2.53 -1.52
C TYR A 28 -1.04 1.19 -1.25
N ALA A 29 -0.78 0.42 -2.26
CA ALA A 29 0.08 -0.75 -2.17
C ALA A 29 1.13 -0.71 -3.27
N ALA A 30 2.26 -1.36 -3.05
CA ALA A 30 3.27 -1.53 -4.07
C ALA A 30 3.62 -3.01 -4.25
N ALA A 31 4.07 -3.34 -5.45
CA ALA A 31 4.69 -4.61 -5.80
C ALA A 31 6.07 -4.32 -6.37
N VAL A 32 7.10 -5.04 -5.90
CA VAL A 32 8.50 -4.84 -6.31
C VAL A 32 9.16 -6.18 -6.59
N ILE A 33 9.78 -6.30 -7.75
CA ILE A 33 10.68 -7.39 -8.14
C ILE A 33 12.10 -6.85 -8.12
N LEU A 34 12.95 -7.40 -7.28
CA LEU A 34 14.37 -7.06 -7.21
C LEU A 34 15.24 -8.07 -8.00
N PRO A 35 16.45 -7.70 -8.44
CA PRO A 35 17.42 -8.66 -8.96
C PRO A 35 17.72 -9.77 -7.94
N GLU A 36 18.05 -10.97 -8.41
CA GLU A 36 18.26 -12.15 -7.57
C GLU A 36 19.40 -11.96 -6.54
N ASP A 37 20.46 -11.26 -6.93
CA ASP A 37 21.63 -10.97 -6.12
C ASP A 37 21.58 -9.58 -5.44
N TYR A 38 20.41 -8.93 -5.44
CA TYR A 38 20.25 -7.59 -4.89
C TYR A 38 20.59 -7.53 -3.40
N GLN A 39 21.43 -6.58 -3.05
CA GLN A 39 21.81 -6.28 -1.67
C GLN A 39 21.73 -4.77 -1.43
N ASN A 40 21.13 -4.39 -0.32
CA ASN A 40 21.08 -3.00 0.11
C ASN A 40 20.92 -2.95 1.63
N GLU A 41 22.00 -2.61 2.33
CA GLU A 41 22.03 -2.53 3.79
C GLU A 41 21.18 -1.38 4.35
N LEU A 42 20.83 -0.43 3.51
CA LEU A 42 20.03 0.74 3.88
C LEU A 42 18.51 0.45 3.85
N LEU A 43 18.11 -0.63 3.17
CA LEU A 43 16.73 -1.11 3.21
C LEU A 43 16.47 -1.77 4.56
N ASN A 44 15.45 -1.26 5.25
CA ASN A 44 14.96 -1.78 6.52
C ASN A 44 13.48 -1.44 6.66
N ASP A 45 12.84 -1.90 7.73
CA ASP A 45 11.47 -1.51 8.09
C ASP A 45 11.26 0.00 7.89
N SER A 46 10.37 0.37 7.00
CA SER A 46 10.12 1.77 6.59
C SER A 46 9.74 2.68 7.77
N LYS A 47 9.21 2.10 8.87
CA LYS A 47 8.84 2.82 10.09
C LYS A 47 10.05 3.27 10.92
N GLN A 48 11.20 2.62 10.74
CA GLN A 48 12.46 2.97 11.41
C GLN A 48 13.26 4.02 10.64
N LEU A 49 12.87 4.32 9.40
CA LEU A 49 13.54 5.26 8.53
C LEU A 49 12.95 6.67 8.68
N THR A 50 13.80 7.70 8.62
CA THR A 50 13.34 9.08 8.50
C THR A 50 12.64 9.30 7.15
N GLU A 51 11.77 10.34 7.07
CA GLU A 51 11.11 10.70 5.82
C GLU A 51 12.13 10.93 4.70
N LYS A 52 13.15 11.75 4.94
CA LYS A 52 14.23 12.02 3.98
C LYS A 52 14.84 10.72 3.44
N ARG A 53 15.15 9.78 4.34
CA ARG A 53 15.76 8.51 3.96
C ARG A 53 14.84 7.63 3.13
N ARG A 54 13.53 7.65 3.40
CA ARG A 54 12.56 6.93 2.56
C ARG A 54 12.51 7.47 1.14
N TYR A 55 12.58 8.79 0.96
CA TYR A 55 12.60 9.39 -0.39
C TYR A 55 13.90 9.09 -1.15
N GLU A 56 15.05 9.13 -0.48
CA GLU A 56 16.33 8.71 -1.08
C GLU A 56 16.27 7.24 -1.54
N LEU A 57 15.75 6.36 -0.69
CA LEU A 57 15.61 4.93 -1.00
C LEU A 57 14.57 4.68 -2.10
N ARG A 58 13.50 5.47 -2.18
CA ARG A 58 12.52 5.39 -3.27
C ARG A 58 13.20 5.51 -4.64
N GLU A 59 14.05 6.51 -4.83
CA GLU A 59 14.77 6.70 -6.10
C GLU A 59 15.69 5.53 -6.41
N ILE A 60 16.40 5.02 -5.39
CA ILE A 60 17.26 3.84 -5.52
C ILE A 60 16.42 2.61 -5.93
N ILE A 61 15.32 2.34 -5.25
CA ILE A 61 14.42 1.21 -5.54
C ILE A 61 13.89 1.31 -6.97
N GLN A 62 13.43 2.49 -7.39
CA GLN A 62 12.88 2.71 -8.74
C GLN A 62 13.91 2.50 -9.83
N ARG A 63 15.17 2.83 -9.58
CA ARG A 63 16.28 2.63 -10.51
C ARG A 63 16.72 1.17 -10.58
N ASP A 64 16.82 0.50 -9.43
CA ASP A 64 17.46 -0.81 -9.29
C ASP A 64 16.51 -1.99 -9.44
N ALA A 65 15.22 -1.79 -9.22
CA ALA A 65 14.23 -2.87 -9.35
C ALA A 65 14.09 -3.36 -10.80
N VAL A 66 13.96 -4.66 -10.96
CA VAL A 66 13.61 -5.29 -12.26
C VAL A 66 12.23 -4.83 -12.74
N ALA A 67 11.29 -4.73 -11.79
CA ALA A 67 9.96 -4.16 -12.02
C ALA A 67 9.38 -3.64 -10.71
N TRP A 68 8.59 -2.59 -10.78
CA TRP A 68 7.80 -2.10 -9.65
C TRP A 68 6.54 -1.40 -10.14
N ALA A 69 5.51 -1.39 -9.30
CA ALA A 69 4.29 -0.66 -9.57
C ALA A 69 3.56 -0.31 -8.27
N VAL A 70 2.64 0.66 -8.35
CA VAL A 70 1.81 1.11 -7.22
C VAL A 70 0.35 0.99 -7.60
N GLY A 71 -0.42 0.30 -6.75
CA GLY A 71 -1.87 0.19 -6.86
C GLY A 71 -2.57 1.04 -5.82
N ILE A 72 -3.71 1.60 -6.19
CA ILE A 72 -4.46 2.57 -5.38
C ILE A 72 -5.92 2.11 -5.29
N VAL A 73 -6.51 2.24 -4.09
CA VAL A 73 -7.95 2.07 -3.87
C VAL A 73 -8.47 3.28 -3.11
N THR A 74 -9.53 3.89 -3.66
CA THR A 74 -10.09 5.16 -3.17
C THR A 74 -10.88 5.01 -1.87
N PRO A 75 -11.15 6.10 -1.13
CA PRO A 75 -12.01 6.07 0.05
C PRO A 75 -13.41 5.49 -0.26
N GLU A 76 -14.00 5.85 -1.37
CA GLU A 76 -15.31 5.33 -1.80
C GLU A 76 -15.29 3.80 -2.02
N GLU A 77 -14.23 3.28 -2.63
CA GLU A 77 -14.07 1.83 -2.80
C GLU A 77 -13.81 1.13 -1.47
N ILE A 78 -13.02 1.75 -0.56
CA ILE A 78 -12.79 1.22 0.79
C ILE A 78 -14.11 1.08 1.54
N ASP A 79 -14.98 2.09 1.46
CA ASP A 79 -16.29 2.06 2.12
C ASP A 79 -17.22 0.95 1.57
N LYS A 80 -17.08 0.61 0.28
CA LYS A 80 -17.87 -0.46 -0.36
C LYS A 80 -17.38 -1.87 -0.01
N ILE A 81 -16.05 -2.08 0.06
CA ILE A 81 -15.49 -3.44 0.15
C ILE A 81 -14.75 -3.73 1.45
N ASN A 82 -14.68 -2.77 2.37
CA ASN A 82 -13.88 -2.69 3.59
C ASN A 82 -12.35 -2.63 3.35
N ILE A 83 -11.61 -2.22 4.38
CA ILE A 83 -10.17 -1.96 4.28
C ILE A 83 -9.32 -3.22 4.03
N LEU A 84 -9.73 -4.38 4.53
CA LEU A 84 -8.99 -5.62 4.28
C LEU A 84 -9.02 -5.98 2.80
N ASN A 85 -10.22 -6.00 2.20
CA ASN A 85 -10.38 -6.28 0.78
C ASN A 85 -9.76 -5.18 -0.09
N ALA A 86 -9.85 -3.92 0.34
CA ALA A 86 -9.24 -2.77 -0.36
C ALA A 86 -7.70 -2.86 -0.39
N SER A 87 -7.05 -3.27 0.71
CA SER A 87 -5.60 -3.48 0.74
C SER A 87 -5.18 -4.58 -0.24
N ILE A 88 -5.90 -5.70 -0.25
CA ILE A 88 -5.64 -6.80 -1.18
C ILE A 88 -5.87 -6.36 -2.64
N LEU A 89 -6.95 -5.62 -2.91
CA LEU A 89 -7.23 -5.07 -4.23
C LEU A 89 -6.13 -4.09 -4.70
N ALA A 90 -5.62 -3.25 -3.80
CA ALA A 90 -4.50 -2.35 -4.11
C ALA A 90 -3.24 -3.15 -4.47
N MET A 91 -2.92 -4.23 -3.77
CA MET A 91 -1.80 -5.12 -4.10
C MET A 91 -2.02 -5.80 -5.47
N HIS A 92 -3.24 -6.29 -5.76
CA HIS A 92 -3.57 -6.87 -7.06
C HIS A 92 -3.40 -5.84 -8.18
N ARG A 93 -3.87 -4.59 -8.00
CA ARG A 93 -3.68 -3.49 -8.94
C ARG A 93 -2.19 -3.16 -9.18
N ALA A 94 -1.36 -3.27 -8.15
CA ALA A 94 0.09 -3.12 -8.31
C ALA A 94 0.68 -4.27 -9.13
N LEU A 95 0.33 -5.51 -8.80
CA LEU A 95 0.78 -6.70 -9.53
C LEU A 95 0.34 -6.68 -11.00
N ASP A 96 -0.89 -6.21 -11.31
CA ASP A 96 -1.42 -6.11 -12.67
C ASP A 96 -0.63 -5.12 -13.55
N GLN A 97 0.02 -4.14 -12.94
CA GLN A 97 0.80 -3.09 -13.61
C GLN A 97 2.28 -3.44 -13.80
N LEU A 98 2.75 -4.54 -13.24
CA LEU A 98 4.13 -4.97 -13.44
C LEU A 98 4.39 -5.34 -14.90
N ASN A 99 5.46 -4.80 -15.48
CA ASN A 99 5.93 -5.14 -16.84
C ASN A 99 6.67 -6.48 -16.91
N VAL A 100 7.04 -7.05 -15.75
CA VAL A 100 7.60 -8.40 -15.60
C VAL A 100 6.65 -9.23 -14.75
N ARG A 101 6.23 -10.40 -15.25
CA ARG A 101 5.32 -11.29 -14.53
C ARG A 101 6.04 -12.02 -13.41
N PRO A 102 5.59 -11.91 -12.15
CA PRO A 102 6.15 -12.71 -11.06
C PRO A 102 5.75 -14.19 -11.17
N GLU A 103 6.65 -15.07 -10.80
CA GLU A 103 6.45 -16.52 -10.66
C GLU A 103 6.06 -16.91 -9.23
N ALA A 104 6.32 -16.00 -8.26
CA ALA A 104 5.94 -16.15 -6.86
C ALA A 104 5.71 -14.76 -6.23
N ILE A 105 4.91 -14.70 -5.17
CA ILE A 105 4.58 -13.47 -4.47
C ILE A 105 4.79 -13.65 -2.97
N ILE A 106 5.45 -12.70 -2.33
CA ILE A 106 5.51 -12.58 -0.87
C ILE A 106 4.83 -11.28 -0.43
N VAL A 107 4.05 -11.36 0.63
CA VAL A 107 3.17 -10.25 1.04
C VAL A 107 3.39 -9.95 2.52
N ASP A 108 3.51 -8.67 2.89
CA ASP A 108 3.48 -8.30 4.31
C ASP A 108 2.13 -8.63 4.94
N GLY A 109 2.18 -9.12 6.19
CA GLY A 109 0.99 -9.42 6.97
C GLY A 109 0.58 -10.90 6.95
N ASN A 110 -0.72 -11.17 7.18
CA ASN A 110 -1.27 -12.51 7.37
C ASN A 110 -2.54 -12.77 6.51
N ARG A 111 -2.88 -11.87 5.62
CA ARG A 111 -4.08 -11.96 4.77
C ARG A 111 -3.76 -11.52 3.34
N PHE A 112 -4.05 -12.41 2.42
CA PHE A 112 -3.99 -12.18 0.98
C PHE A 112 -5.00 -13.08 0.28
N LYS A 113 -5.33 -12.79 -0.97
CA LYS A 113 -6.17 -13.63 -1.83
C LYS A 113 -5.37 -14.01 -3.07
N PRO A 114 -5.56 -15.23 -3.63
CA PRO A 114 -4.87 -15.61 -4.86
C PRO A 114 -5.00 -14.55 -5.94
N TRP A 115 -3.87 -14.18 -6.53
CA TRP A 115 -3.80 -13.31 -7.68
C TRP A 115 -3.66 -14.15 -8.95
N THR A 116 -4.41 -13.75 -9.98
CA THR A 116 -4.32 -14.35 -11.29
C THR A 116 -3.93 -13.26 -12.28
N PRO A 117 -2.82 -13.38 -12.99
CA PRO A 117 -2.39 -12.38 -13.95
C PRO A 117 -3.47 -12.12 -15.00
N PRO A 118 -3.67 -10.88 -15.44
CA PRO A 118 -4.52 -10.59 -16.57
C PRO A 118 -4.01 -11.34 -17.81
N LEU A 119 -4.91 -12.03 -18.52
CA LEU A 119 -4.58 -12.74 -19.74
C LEU A 119 -4.28 -11.73 -20.86
N THR A 120 -3.03 -11.63 -21.27
CA THR A 120 -2.64 -10.81 -22.42
C THR A 120 -1.71 -11.60 -23.36
N PRO A 121 -2.09 -11.88 -24.58
CA PRO A 121 -3.45 -12.00 -25.11
C PRO A 121 -4.19 -13.24 -24.56
N PRO A 122 -5.54 -13.29 -24.62
CA PRO A 122 -6.28 -14.47 -24.18
C PRO A 122 -5.89 -15.68 -25.02
N ARG A 123 -5.21 -16.67 -24.41
CA ARG A 123 -4.91 -17.93 -25.08
C ARG A 123 -6.20 -18.73 -25.17
N LYS A 124 -6.68 -19.01 -26.39
CA LYS A 124 -7.74 -20.00 -26.61
C LYS A 124 -7.30 -21.35 -26.02
N GLY A 125 -8.06 -21.84 -25.04
CA GLY A 125 -7.79 -23.11 -24.38
C GLY A 125 -7.01 -23.03 -23.04
N ALA A 126 -6.78 -21.84 -22.48
CA ALA A 126 -6.25 -21.71 -21.11
C ALA A 126 -7.32 -22.14 -20.10
N GLY A 127 -7.36 -23.45 -19.84
CA GLY A 127 -7.94 -23.93 -18.60
C GLY A 127 -7.14 -23.37 -17.42
N ASN A 128 -7.83 -22.92 -16.37
CA ASN A 128 -7.32 -22.33 -15.12
C ASN A 128 -6.02 -21.57 -15.33
N ALA A 129 -6.10 -20.23 -15.51
CA ALA A 129 -4.92 -19.40 -15.46
C ALA A 129 -4.16 -19.75 -14.16
N ASP A 130 -2.93 -20.26 -14.31
CA ASP A 130 -2.15 -20.77 -13.21
C ASP A 130 -2.03 -19.71 -12.14
N LYS A 131 -2.62 -19.97 -10.98
CA LYS A 131 -2.52 -19.10 -9.82
C LYS A 131 -1.05 -18.98 -9.43
N VAL A 132 -0.55 -17.76 -9.35
CA VAL A 132 0.81 -17.55 -8.88
C VAL A 132 0.88 -17.92 -7.39
N PRO A 133 1.83 -18.78 -6.98
CA PRO A 133 1.99 -19.14 -5.57
C PRO A 133 2.32 -17.89 -4.75
N TYR A 134 1.80 -17.83 -3.53
CA TYR A 134 2.07 -16.71 -2.62
C TYR A 134 2.28 -17.18 -1.19
N THR A 135 3.03 -16.40 -0.42
CA THR A 135 3.21 -16.56 1.02
C THR A 135 3.02 -15.22 1.73
N THR A 136 2.22 -15.22 2.80
CA THR A 136 2.07 -14.07 3.69
C THR A 136 3.09 -14.14 4.82
N ILE A 137 3.74 -13.03 5.12
CA ILE A 137 4.87 -12.96 6.07
C ILE A 137 4.63 -11.81 7.05
N VAL A 138 4.28 -12.14 8.28
CA VAL A 138 4.09 -11.12 9.34
C VAL A 138 5.40 -10.38 9.60
N LYS A 139 5.35 -9.03 9.53
CA LYS A 139 6.50 -8.13 9.58
C LYS A 139 7.53 -8.48 8.50
N GLY A 140 7.04 -8.70 7.29
CA GLY A 140 7.85 -9.06 6.14
C GLY A 140 8.79 -7.93 5.70
N ASP A 141 8.37 -6.67 5.90
CA ASP A 141 9.14 -5.45 5.68
C ASP A 141 10.47 -5.40 6.48
N GLY A 142 10.51 -6.07 7.63
CA GLY A 142 11.73 -6.27 8.42
C GLY A 142 12.47 -7.58 8.16
N LYS A 143 12.08 -8.36 7.13
CA LYS A 143 12.65 -9.70 6.86
C LYS A 143 13.13 -9.88 5.43
N TYR A 144 12.45 -9.29 4.43
CA TYR A 144 12.72 -9.46 3.00
C TYR A 144 12.86 -8.13 2.28
N LEU A 145 13.88 -8.03 1.43
CA LEU A 145 14.24 -6.80 0.70
C LEU A 145 13.10 -6.33 -0.22
N SER A 146 12.45 -7.23 -0.94
CA SER A 146 11.37 -6.88 -1.88
C SER A 146 10.13 -6.35 -1.15
N ILE A 147 9.78 -6.88 0.04
CA ILE A 147 8.69 -6.34 0.86
C ILE A 147 9.09 -4.98 1.46
N ALA A 148 10.32 -4.82 1.96
CA ALA A 148 10.81 -3.55 2.48
C ALA A 148 10.79 -2.46 1.40
N ALA A 149 11.21 -2.79 0.18
CA ALA A 149 11.14 -1.90 -0.97
C ALA A 149 9.69 -1.51 -1.31
N ALA A 150 8.76 -2.48 -1.32
CA ALA A 150 7.33 -2.22 -1.53
C ALA A 150 6.75 -1.30 -0.44
N SER A 151 7.11 -1.53 0.82
CA SER A 151 6.70 -0.67 1.96
C SER A 151 7.12 0.79 1.75
N ILE A 152 8.37 1.03 1.34
CA ILE A 152 8.89 2.37 1.07
C ILE A 152 8.13 3.02 -0.09
N LEU A 153 7.90 2.30 -1.20
CA LEU A 153 7.15 2.84 -2.34
C LEU A 153 5.70 3.16 -1.94
N ALA A 154 4.98 2.22 -1.35
CA ALA A 154 3.60 2.45 -0.92
C ALA A 154 3.49 3.66 0.02
N LYS A 155 4.39 3.77 0.99
CA LYS A 155 4.42 4.86 1.98
C LYS A 155 4.72 6.21 1.34
N THR A 156 5.76 6.31 0.53
CA THR A 156 6.18 7.60 -0.06
C THR A 156 5.19 8.11 -1.10
N TYR A 157 4.64 7.24 -1.95
CA TYR A 157 3.59 7.63 -2.89
C TYR A 157 2.31 8.10 -2.20
N ARG A 158 1.95 7.43 -1.10
CA ARG A 158 0.81 7.86 -0.30
C ARG A 158 1.07 9.19 0.42
N ASP A 159 2.27 9.40 0.93
CA ASP A 159 2.63 10.66 1.59
C ASP A 159 2.57 11.84 0.60
N ASP A 160 3.04 11.67 -0.65
CA ASP A 160 2.90 12.67 -1.71
C ASP A 160 1.43 13.01 -1.99
N TYR A 161 0.58 11.99 -2.11
CA TYR A 161 -0.85 12.18 -2.29
C TYR A 161 -1.49 12.96 -1.12
N MET A 162 -1.18 12.59 0.12
CA MET A 162 -1.72 13.29 1.30
C MET A 162 -1.17 14.71 1.43
N ASN A 163 0.07 14.95 1.02
CA ASN A 163 0.66 16.30 0.97
C ASN A 163 -0.04 17.19 -0.08
N ALA A 164 -0.44 16.62 -1.22
CA ALA A 164 -1.22 17.34 -2.22
C ALA A 164 -2.61 17.71 -1.68
N LEU A 165 -3.32 16.75 -1.07
CA LEU A 165 -4.63 17.00 -0.45
C LEU A 165 -4.56 18.02 0.71
N ALA A 166 -3.48 18.02 1.47
CA ALA A 166 -3.30 18.98 2.57
C ALA A 166 -3.26 20.45 2.10
N LYS A 167 -2.89 20.71 0.85
CA LYS A 167 -2.92 22.05 0.26
C LYS A 167 -4.35 22.51 -0.03
N GLU A 168 -5.23 21.58 -0.41
CA GLU A 168 -6.64 21.86 -0.68
C GLU A 168 -7.47 21.93 0.61
N TYR A 169 -7.09 21.14 1.61
CA TYR A 169 -7.81 20.98 2.89
C TYR A 169 -6.88 21.22 4.10
N PRO A 170 -6.30 22.42 4.26
CA PRO A 170 -5.29 22.70 5.29
C PRO A 170 -5.83 22.55 6.72
N GLN A 171 -7.15 22.68 6.92
CA GLN A 171 -7.80 22.59 8.23
C GLN A 171 -7.70 21.21 8.90
N TYR A 172 -7.43 20.12 8.15
CA TYR A 172 -7.34 18.78 8.69
C TYR A 172 -5.92 18.35 9.10
N ASP A 173 -4.93 19.21 8.94
CA ASP A 173 -3.51 18.96 9.27
C ASP A 173 -2.94 17.70 8.60
N TRP A 174 -3.40 17.38 7.37
CA TRP A 174 -2.94 16.18 6.65
C TRP A 174 -1.48 16.23 6.25
N ILE A 175 -0.87 17.40 6.23
CA ILE A 175 0.57 17.54 6.04
C ILE A 175 1.37 16.84 7.15
N SER A 176 0.88 16.86 8.39
CA SER A 176 1.50 16.21 9.54
C SER A 176 0.96 14.81 9.75
N ASN A 177 -0.37 14.69 9.87
CA ASN A 177 -1.00 13.45 10.30
C ASN A 177 -1.24 12.43 9.17
N LYS A 178 -1.05 12.80 7.90
CA LYS A 178 -1.25 11.93 6.73
C LYS A 178 -2.60 11.19 6.72
N GLY A 179 -3.63 11.79 7.33
CA GLY A 179 -4.97 11.21 7.43
C GLY A 179 -5.18 10.25 8.61
N TYR A 180 -4.17 10.03 9.46
CA TYR A 180 -4.29 9.19 10.65
C TYR A 180 -5.22 9.82 11.70
N PRO A 181 -5.84 9.00 12.61
CA PRO A 181 -6.84 9.42 13.59
C PRO A 181 -6.22 10.17 14.80
N THR A 182 -5.47 11.24 14.53
CA THR A 182 -4.94 12.11 15.58
C THR A 182 -6.06 12.93 16.22
N LYS A 183 -5.83 13.44 17.44
CA LYS A 183 -6.77 14.32 18.13
C LYS A 183 -7.13 15.53 17.26
N LYS A 184 -6.13 16.21 16.68
CA LYS A 184 -6.34 17.34 15.77
C LYS A 184 -7.19 16.99 14.57
N HIS A 185 -6.97 15.82 13.95
CA HIS A 185 -7.76 15.38 12.79
C HIS A 185 -9.24 15.17 13.17
N ARG A 186 -9.51 14.54 14.31
CA ARG A 186 -10.89 14.34 14.80
C ARG A 186 -11.55 15.66 15.21
N GLU A 187 -10.82 16.57 15.85
CA GLU A 187 -11.32 17.92 16.17
C GLU A 187 -11.65 18.70 14.89
N ALA A 188 -10.81 18.60 13.85
CA ALA A 188 -11.10 19.21 12.55
C ALA A 188 -12.34 18.61 11.87
N ILE A 189 -12.52 17.29 11.94
CA ILE A 189 -13.73 16.63 11.44
C ILE A 189 -14.98 17.13 12.20
N HIS A 190 -14.90 17.27 13.52
CA HIS A 190 -15.99 17.81 14.32
C HIS A 190 -16.33 19.26 13.95
N GLN A 191 -15.31 20.08 13.70
CA GLN A 191 -15.48 21.52 13.43
C GLN A 191 -15.89 21.82 11.98
N TYR A 192 -15.33 21.11 11.00
CA TYR A 192 -15.47 21.42 9.57
C TYR A 192 -16.23 20.35 8.78
N GLY A 193 -16.70 19.28 9.45
CA GLY A 193 -17.34 18.15 8.79
C GLY A 193 -16.33 17.24 8.08
N ILE A 194 -16.84 16.47 7.14
CA ILE A 194 -16.03 15.55 6.31
C ILE A 194 -15.87 16.07 4.89
N THR A 195 -14.86 15.56 4.20
CA THR A 195 -14.64 15.75 2.77
C THR A 195 -14.91 14.46 2.02
N PRO A 196 -14.97 14.43 0.67
CA PRO A 196 -15.05 13.21 -0.13
C PRO A 196 -13.88 12.24 0.10
N TYR A 197 -12.79 12.70 0.70
CA TYR A 197 -11.61 11.89 1.00
C TYR A 197 -11.68 11.16 2.35
N HIS A 198 -12.66 11.45 3.21
CA HIS A 198 -12.89 10.72 4.45
C HIS A 198 -13.59 9.38 4.20
N ARG A 199 -13.19 8.36 4.95
CA ARG A 199 -13.75 7.01 4.87
C ARG A 199 -14.97 6.93 5.77
N LYS A 200 -16.15 7.01 5.19
CA LYS A 200 -17.44 7.08 5.91
C LYS A 200 -17.74 5.83 6.74
N SER A 201 -17.19 4.68 6.35
CA SER A 201 -17.32 3.42 7.09
C SER A 201 -16.47 3.34 8.36
N TYR A 202 -15.61 4.34 8.61
CA TYR A 202 -14.76 4.39 9.80
C TYR A 202 -15.41 5.19 10.93
N ASN A 203 -15.04 4.87 12.19
CA ASN A 203 -15.40 5.71 13.33
C ASN A 203 -14.57 7.02 13.30
N LEU A 204 -15.13 8.04 12.65
CA LEU A 204 -14.46 9.31 12.38
C LEU A 204 -14.27 10.17 13.62
N LEU A 205 -15.25 10.15 14.54
CA LEU A 205 -15.23 11.02 15.73
C LEU A 205 -14.61 10.34 16.97
N GLY A 206 -14.53 9.01 17.00
CA GLY A 206 -14.04 8.24 18.13
C GLY A 206 -15.15 7.90 19.14
N ASP A 207 -14.81 7.12 20.18
CA ASP A 207 -15.78 6.66 21.16
C ASP A 207 -16.28 7.83 22.03
N GLY A 208 -17.61 7.94 22.16
CA GLY A 208 -18.27 8.91 23.05
C GLY A 208 -18.74 10.21 22.37
N GLN A 209 -18.74 10.32 21.05
CA GLN A 209 -19.20 11.52 20.34
C GLN A 209 -20.49 11.30 19.54
N LEU A 210 -21.24 12.41 19.44
CA LEU A 210 -22.50 12.51 18.69
C LEU A 210 -22.34 12.02 17.24
N SER A 211 -23.36 11.36 16.74
CA SER A 211 -23.45 10.95 15.33
C SER A 211 -23.34 12.17 14.41
N LEU A 212 -22.47 12.08 13.39
CA LEU A 212 -22.52 13.02 12.27
C LEU A 212 -23.81 12.71 11.48
N GLU A 213 -24.71 13.66 11.41
CA GLU A 213 -25.81 13.62 10.45
C GLU A 213 -25.22 13.92 9.08
N PHE A 214 -25.27 12.92 8.20
CA PHE A 214 -24.93 13.13 6.78
C PHE A 214 -26.24 13.54 6.10
N GLU A 215 -26.34 14.78 5.65
CA GLU A 215 -27.39 15.15 4.72
C GLU A 215 -27.23 14.34 3.42
N PRO A 216 -28.33 13.86 2.83
CA PRO A 216 -28.33 12.97 1.66
C PRO A 216 -27.80 13.65 0.38
#